data_34ce8dc6ecf1b8dbe0701b4c52d4833c
#
_entry.id   34ce8dc6ecf1b8dbe0701b4c52d4833c
#
_cell.length_a   1.000
_cell.length_b   1.000
_cell.length_c   1.000
_cell.angle_alpha   90.00
_cell.angle_beta   90.00
_cell.angle_gamma   90.00
#
_symmetry.space_group_name_H-M   'P 1'
#
loop_
_entity.id
_entity.type
_entity.pdbx_description
1 polymer ?
#
loop_
_entity_poly.entity_id
_entity_poly.type
_entity_poly.pdbx_seq_one_letter_code
_entity_poly.pdbx_strand_id
1 'polypeptide(L)'
;MINATDSKGTFYKLNQKEGIPIVFIHGVGLDHNIWDPQINEFDNTVLIYDILGHGKTNLNKEKISFDDFSDQIIYLIDELKFSKIHLVGFSIGSLIARNFATRFSDRLKSLTLLCSIFNRSDNEQKIVNERFEQTKKDKKLTKDALKRWFNKDFIEKNPLISDKIMKILENNNMDNFIKVYSLFVNHKDNEKFENINIKTLVMTGEGDIGSTPEMSDNLSKKIKNSEVKIIPVGKHLCSIECSYDVNKSIKDHIQNA
;
A
#
# COMPACT_ATOMS: atom_id res chain seq x y z
N MET A 1 17.76 13.76 -2.44
CA MET A 1 17.04 12.44 -2.49
C MET A 1 18.05 11.34 -2.70
N ILE A 2 18.01 10.29 -1.88
CA ILE A 2 18.90 9.13 -1.91
C ILE A 2 18.15 7.98 -2.60
N ASN A 3 18.80 7.29 -3.54
CA ASN A 3 18.35 6.03 -4.12
C ASN A 3 19.37 4.97 -3.77
N ALA A 4 18.97 3.94 -3.05
CA ALA A 4 19.89 2.90 -2.57
C ALA A 4 19.20 1.53 -2.48
N THR A 5 20.00 0.53 -2.17
CA THR A 5 19.54 -0.82 -1.84
C THR A 5 20.14 -1.17 -0.48
N ASP A 6 19.33 -1.67 0.43
CA ASP A 6 19.80 -2.11 1.75
C ASP A 6 20.61 -3.40 1.69
N SER A 7 21.19 -3.81 2.78
CA SER A 7 22.04 -5.02 2.87
C SER A 7 21.27 -6.33 2.61
N LYS A 8 19.93 -6.31 2.58
CA LYS A 8 19.06 -7.45 2.26
C LYS A 8 18.52 -7.42 0.82
N GLY A 9 18.86 -6.39 0.04
CA GLY A 9 18.45 -6.25 -1.36
C GLY A 9 17.16 -5.47 -1.57
N THR A 10 16.65 -4.76 -0.56
CA THR A 10 15.48 -3.90 -0.70
C THR A 10 15.86 -2.56 -1.32
N PHE A 11 15.36 -2.28 -2.51
CA PHE A 11 15.51 -0.97 -3.13
C PHE A 11 14.58 0.06 -2.47
N TYR A 12 15.12 1.25 -2.20
CA TYR A 12 14.37 2.36 -1.63
C TYR A 12 14.80 3.72 -2.16
N LYS A 13 13.90 4.70 -2.02
CA LYS A 13 14.20 6.13 -2.15
C LYS A 13 13.93 6.82 -0.82
N LEU A 14 14.84 7.69 -0.43
CA LEU A 14 14.77 8.44 0.81
C LEU A 14 14.87 9.93 0.54
N ASN A 15 13.85 10.69 0.92
CA ASN A 15 13.89 12.13 1.03
C ASN A 15 14.14 12.50 2.48
N GLN A 16 15.42 12.68 2.83
CA GLN A 16 15.84 12.91 4.21
C GLN A 16 15.52 14.34 4.65
N LYS A 17 14.81 14.44 5.75
CA LYS A 17 14.44 15.67 6.46
C LYS A 17 14.48 15.41 7.96
N GLU A 18 14.00 16.34 8.76
CA GLU A 18 13.82 16.15 10.21
C GLU A 18 12.53 15.39 10.54
N GLY A 19 12.34 15.09 11.83
CA GLY A 19 11.12 14.47 12.37
C GLY A 19 11.07 12.95 12.19
N ILE A 20 9.97 12.36 12.70
CA ILE A 20 9.75 10.92 12.63
C ILE A 20 9.47 10.53 11.17
N PRO A 21 10.20 9.54 10.61
CA PRO A 21 10.05 9.17 9.21
C PRO A 21 8.67 8.63 8.87
N ILE A 22 8.21 8.93 7.64
CA ILE A 22 7.01 8.36 7.04
C ILE A 22 7.45 7.29 6.04
N VAL A 23 6.99 6.05 6.23
CA VAL A 23 7.31 4.92 5.35
C VAL A 23 6.07 4.54 4.55
N PHE A 24 6.19 4.50 3.23
CA PHE A 24 5.10 4.18 2.31
C PHE A 24 5.28 2.81 1.67
N ILE A 25 4.24 1.98 1.72
CA ILE A 25 4.17 0.63 1.13
C ILE A 25 3.21 0.65 -0.04
N HIS A 26 3.69 0.31 -1.24
CA HIS A 26 2.87 0.29 -2.45
C HIS A 26 1.97 -0.96 -2.58
N GLY A 27 1.11 -0.96 -3.60
CA GLY A 27 0.19 -2.05 -3.92
C GLY A 27 0.80 -3.13 -4.81
N VAL A 28 0.12 -4.29 -4.93
CA VAL A 28 0.53 -5.40 -5.80
C VAL A 28 0.60 -4.96 -7.27
N GLY A 29 1.65 -5.39 -7.97
CA GLY A 29 1.90 -5.04 -9.37
C GLY A 29 2.44 -3.63 -9.59
N LEU A 30 2.56 -2.83 -8.54
CA LEU A 30 3.09 -1.46 -8.56
C LEU A 30 4.53 -1.44 -8.00
N ASP A 31 5.13 -0.26 -7.95
CA ASP A 31 6.44 -0.03 -7.36
C ASP A 31 6.47 1.30 -6.60
N HIS A 32 7.62 1.65 -6.03
CA HIS A 32 7.82 2.88 -5.27
C HIS A 32 7.40 4.15 -6.01
N ASN A 33 7.38 4.16 -7.35
CA ASN A 33 7.07 5.37 -8.15
C ASN A 33 5.60 5.80 -8.05
N ILE A 34 4.69 4.99 -7.50
CA ILE A 34 3.32 5.45 -7.24
C ILE A 34 3.27 6.54 -6.17
N TRP A 35 4.33 6.67 -5.38
CA TRP A 35 4.46 7.65 -4.30
C TRP A 35 5.17 8.95 -4.71
N ASP A 36 5.39 9.16 -6.02
CA ASP A 36 5.95 10.43 -6.50
C ASP A 36 5.14 11.66 -6.07
N PRO A 37 3.78 11.63 -5.98
CA PRO A 37 3.02 12.75 -5.45
C PRO A 37 3.17 12.97 -3.93
N GLN A 38 3.75 12.00 -3.20
CA GLN A 38 3.91 12.03 -1.75
C GLN A 38 5.34 12.37 -1.31
N ILE A 39 6.35 11.94 -2.07
CA ILE A 39 7.74 11.91 -1.57
C ILE A 39 8.31 13.27 -1.16
N ASN A 40 7.81 14.35 -1.77
CA ASN A 40 8.27 15.72 -1.48
C ASN A 40 7.29 16.55 -0.64
N GLU A 41 6.12 16.02 -0.34
CA GLU A 41 4.99 16.76 0.23
C GLU A 41 5.11 17.00 1.74
N PHE A 42 5.83 16.15 2.46
CA PHE A 42 5.90 16.18 3.91
C PHE A 42 7.16 16.91 4.39
N ASP A 43 7.09 17.52 5.57
CA ASP A 43 8.24 18.09 6.27
C ASP A 43 9.08 17.03 6.98
N ASN A 44 8.53 15.85 7.15
CA ASN A 44 9.20 14.67 7.68
C ASN A 44 10.13 14.02 6.64
N THR A 45 11.09 13.23 7.10
CA THR A 45 11.78 12.24 6.26
C THR A 45 10.73 11.31 5.62
N VAL A 46 10.82 11.10 4.31
CA VAL A 46 9.93 10.19 3.56
C VAL A 46 10.75 9.06 2.96
N LEU A 47 10.36 7.82 3.28
CA LEU A 47 10.91 6.59 2.74
C LEU A 47 9.86 5.88 1.89
N ILE A 48 10.18 5.64 0.63
CA ILE A 48 9.40 4.79 -0.28
C ILE A 48 10.29 3.65 -0.74
N TYR A 49 9.77 2.43 -0.83
CA TYR A 49 10.57 1.25 -1.19
C TYR A 49 9.76 0.27 -2.05
N ASP A 50 10.46 -0.65 -2.69
CA ASP A 50 9.83 -1.74 -3.43
C ASP A 50 9.64 -2.95 -2.51
N ILE A 51 8.40 -3.44 -2.40
CA ILE A 51 8.13 -4.67 -1.66
C ILE A 51 8.77 -5.88 -2.36
N LEU A 52 8.99 -6.96 -1.62
CA LEU A 52 9.55 -8.21 -2.15
C LEU A 52 8.87 -8.64 -3.46
N GLY A 53 9.66 -8.91 -4.50
CA GLY A 53 9.18 -9.37 -5.80
C GLY A 53 8.62 -8.29 -6.72
N HIS A 54 8.76 -6.99 -6.37
CA HIS A 54 8.30 -5.87 -7.16
C HIS A 54 9.41 -4.86 -7.42
N GLY A 55 9.25 -4.08 -8.49
CA GLY A 55 10.19 -3.03 -8.85
C GLY A 55 11.62 -3.56 -8.99
N LYS A 56 12.53 -3.02 -8.17
CA LYS A 56 13.95 -3.39 -8.14
C LYS A 56 14.31 -4.35 -6.99
N THR A 57 13.33 -4.78 -6.20
CA THR A 57 13.52 -5.71 -5.07
C THR A 57 13.19 -7.13 -5.48
N ASN A 58 14.17 -8.03 -5.37
CA ASN A 58 13.99 -9.44 -5.72
C ASN A 58 13.14 -10.20 -4.69
N LEU A 59 12.59 -11.34 -5.11
CA LEU A 59 11.95 -12.32 -4.24
C LEU A 59 12.62 -13.68 -4.44
N ASN A 60 13.43 -14.09 -3.47
CA ASN A 60 14.22 -15.33 -3.52
C ASN A 60 13.61 -16.44 -2.64
N LYS A 61 12.28 -16.43 -2.46
CA LYS A 61 11.54 -17.43 -1.68
C LYS A 61 10.48 -18.10 -2.54
N GLU A 62 10.30 -19.40 -2.37
CA GLU A 62 9.21 -20.14 -3.02
C GLU A 62 7.86 -19.83 -2.34
N LYS A 63 7.83 -19.87 -1.03
CA LYS A 63 6.66 -19.54 -0.20
C LYS A 63 6.90 -18.22 0.51
N ILE A 64 5.91 -17.34 0.46
CA ILE A 64 5.95 -16.05 1.13
C ILE A 64 4.70 -15.87 1.98
N SER A 65 4.82 -15.02 2.99
CA SER A 65 3.76 -14.66 3.92
C SER A 65 3.78 -13.15 4.19
N PHE A 66 2.78 -12.61 4.84
CA PHE A 66 2.80 -11.21 5.28
C PHE A 66 3.93 -10.92 6.29
N ASP A 67 4.37 -11.95 7.04
CA ASP A 67 5.50 -11.81 7.96
C ASP A 67 6.80 -11.49 7.23
N ASP A 68 7.04 -12.06 6.04
CA ASP A 68 8.24 -11.76 5.24
C ASP A 68 8.31 -10.28 4.83
N PHE A 69 7.15 -9.67 4.52
CA PHE A 69 7.09 -8.25 4.20
C PHE A 69 7.25 -7.37 5.45
N SER A 70 6.71 -7.79 6.59
CA SER A 70 6.93 -7.09 7.85
C SER A 70 8.40 -7.17 8.28
N ASP A 71 9.05 -8.32 8.07
CA ASP A 71 10.48 -8.49 8.30
C ASP A 71 11.31 -7.61 7.34
N GLN A 72 10.89 -7.45 6.08
CA GLN A 72 11.50 -6.51 5.15
C GLN A 72 11.48 -5.08 5.71
N ILE A 73 10.34 -4.63 6.23
CA ILE A 73 10.21 -3.27 6.79
C ILE A 73 11.11 -3.11 8.01
N ILE A 74 11.08 -4.07 8.97
CA ILE A 74 11.84 -3.95 10.21
C ILE A 74 13.35 -3.90 9.93
N TYR A 75 13.86 -4.73 9.01
CA TYR A 75 15.27 -4.70 8.60
C TYR A 75 15.64 -3.37 7.95
N LEU A 76 14.80 -2.85 7.04
CA LEU A 76 15.07 -1.59 6.35
C LEU A 76 15.13 -0.40 7.32
N ILE A 77 14.15 -0.30 8.25
CA ILE A 77 14.12 0.82 9.20
C ILE A 77 15.23 0.70 10.28
N ASP A 78 15.65 -0.52 10.63
CA ASP A 78 16.77 -0.75 11.53
C ASP A 78 18.11 -0.35 10.89
N GLU A 79 18.34 -0.72 9.62
CA GLU A 79 19.53 -0.31 8.88
C GLU A 79 19.61 1.22 8.74
N LEU A 80 18.47 1.86 8.52
CA LEU A 80 18.36 3.32 8.46
C LEU A 80 18.33 4.00 9.84
N LYS A 81 18.39 3.22 10.93
CA LYS A 81 18.39 3.70 12.34
C LYS A 81 17.14 4.49 12.70
N PHE A 82 16.00 4.14 12.15
CA PHE A 82 14.71 4.72 12.51
C PHE A 82 14.13 3.99 13.72
N SER A 83 14.03 4.65 14.86
CA SER A 83 13.50 4.06 16.10
C SER A 83 11.98 3.87 16.02
N LYS A 84 11.27 4.86 15.49
CA LYS A 84 9.83 4.85 15.23
C LYS A 84 9.52 5.46 13.87
N ILE A 85 8.40 5.04 13.28
CA ILE A 85 7.93 5.51 11.99
C ILE A 85 6.43 5.81 11.99
N HIS A 86 5.98 6.66 11.08
CA HIS A 86 4.61 6.69 10.59
C HIS A 86 4.54 5.72 9.42
N LEU A 87 3.62 4.75 9.44
CA LEU A 87 3.52 3.74 8.39
C LEU A 87 2.26 3.96 7.55
N VAL A 88 2.42 4.05 6.25
CA VAL A 88 1.32 4.22 5.28
C VAL A 88 1.34 3.04 4.31
N GLY A 89 0.30 2.22 4.32
CA GLY A 89 0.18 1.07 3.41
C GLY A 89 -0.99 1.24 2.45
N PHE A 90 -0.76 0.96 1.16
CA PHE A 90 -1.76 1.02 0.11
C PHE A 90 -2.11 -0.37 -0.42
N SER A 91 -3.41 -0.72 -0.50
CA SER A 91 -3.91 -1.97 -1.07
C SER A 91 -3.28 -3.19 -0.35
N ILE A 92 -2.56 -4.09 -1.02
CA ILE A 92 -1.80 -5.14 -0.31
C ILE A 92 -0.80 -4.56 0.69
N GLY A 93 -0.25 -3.37 0.41
CA GLY A 93 0.60 -2.65 1.34
C GLY A 93 -0.12 -2.30 2.65
N SER A 94 -1.45 -2.13 2.63
CA SER A 94 -2.24 -1.94 3.85
C SER A 94 -2.36 -3.23 4.67
N LEU A 95 -2.45 -4.39 4.03
CA LEU A 95 -2.43 -5.69 4.71
C LEU A 95 -1.06 -5.97 5.33
N ILE A 96 0.02 -5.61 4.61
CA ILE A 96 1.39 -5.65 5.14
C ILE A 96 1.52 -4.74 6.37
N ALA A 97 1.00 -3.51 6.27
CA ALA A 97 1.02 -2.55 7.37
C ALA A 97 0.20 -3.03 8.59
N ARG A 98 -0.93 -3.70 8.39
CA ARG A 98 -1.73 -4.35 9.43
C ARG A 98 -0.91 -5.46 10.12
N ASN A 99 -0.29 -6.34 9.34
CA ASN A 99 0.57 -7.40 9.88
C ASN A 99 1.75 -6.80 10.65
N PHE A 100 2.42 -5.79 10.11
CA PHE A 100 3.51 -5.09 10.81
C PHE A 100 3.02 -4.48 12.14
N ALA A 101 1.88 -3.81 12.15
CA ALA A 101 1.32 -3.18 13.34
C ALA A 101 0.97 -4.18 14.45
N THR A 102 0.55 -5.41 14.10
CA THR A 102 0.27 -6.46 15.10
C THR A 102 1.55 -7.07 15.68
N ARG A 103 2.68 -7.03 14.96
CA ARG A 103 3.95 -7.63 15.36
C ARG A 103 4.91 -6.62 16.02
N PHE A 104 4.90 -5.38 15.55
CA PHE A 104 5.88 -4.34 15.87
C PHE A 104 5.21 -2.99 16.20
N SER A 105 4.13 -3.01 16.98
CA SER A 105 3.37 -1.80 17.31
C SER A 105 4.21 -0.74 18.04
N ASP A 106 5.21 -1.15 18.81
CA ASP A 106 6.15 -0.29 19.51
C ASP A 106 7.07 0.52 18.58
N ARG A 107 7.23 0.06 17.32
CA ARG A 107 7.99 0.75 16.26
C ARG A 107 7.15 1.78 15.50
N LEU A 108 5.86 1.87 15.77
CA LEU A 108 4.95 2.78 15.11
C LEU A 108 4.62 4.00 15.97
N LYS A 109 4.55 5.16 15.32
CA LYS A 109 3.99 6.40 15.86
C LYS A 109 2.53 6.56 15.42
N SER A 110 2.23 6.25 14.15
CA SER A 110 0.87 6.15 13.62
C SER A 110 0.80 5.17 12.45
N LEU A 111 -0.41 4.77 12.10
CA LEU A 111 -0.72 3.86 11.00
C LEU A 111 -1.74 4.51 10.06
N THR A 112 -1.51 4.42 8.75
CA THR A 112 -2.50 4.77 7.73
C THR A 112 -2.73 3.56 6.82
N LEU A 113 -3.98 3.13 6.73
CA LEU A 113 -4.44 2.00 5.91
C LEU A 113 -5.24 2.56 4.72
N LEU A 114 -4.58 2.71 3.58
CA LEU A 114 -5.16 3.27 2.36
C LEU A 114 -5.67 2.16 1.45
N CYS A 115 -6.95 2.21 1.10
CA CYS A 115 -7.63 1.24 0.23
C CYS A 115 -7.43 -0.21 0.70
N SER A 116 -7.66 -0.43 2.01
CA SER A 116 -7.55 -1.75 2.64
C SER A 116 -8.83 -2.56 2.41
N ILE A 117 -8.67 -3.79 1.94
CA ILE A 117 -9.79 -4.74 1.94
C ILE A 117 -10.09 -5.19 3.38
N PHE A 118 -11.37 -5.47 3.66
CA PHE A 118 -11.79 -6.07 4.92
C PHE A 118 -13.12 -6.80 4.75
N ASN A 119 -13.17 -8.04 5.23
CA ASN A 119 -14.41 -8.84 5.28
C ASN A 119 -15.13 -8.94 3.93
N ARG A 120 -14.40 -9.38 2.89
CA ARG A 120 -14.98 -9.60 1.56
C ARG A 120 -16.18 -10.52 1.63
N SER A 121 -17.28 -10.14 0.96
CA SER A 121 -18.40 -11.02 0.69
C SER A 121 -18.01 -12.16 -0.26
N ASP A 122 -18.82 -13.23 -0.31
CA ASP A 122 -18.59 -14.35 -1.24
C ASP A 122 -18.53 -13.89 -2.69
N ASN A 123 -19.34 -12.91 -3.06
CA ASN A 123 -19.34 -12.35 -4.42
C ASN A 123 -18.06 -11.59 -4.74
N GLU A 124 -17.57 -10.75 -3.82
CA GLU A 124 -16.30 -10.03 -3.99
C GLU A 124 -15.12 -11.00 -4.03
N GLN A 125 -15.14 -12.04 -3.19
CA GLN A 125 -14.14 -13.09 -3.21
C GLN A 125 -14.15 -13.86 -4.53
N LYS A 126 -15.31 -14.17 -5.07
CA LYS A 126 -15.46 -14.81 -6.39
C LYS A 126 -14.85 -13.95 -7.50
N ILE A 127 -15.19 -12.65 -7.54
CA ILE A 127 -14.68 -11.72 -8.56
C ILE A 127 -13.14 -11.62 -8.50
N VAL A 128 -12.55 -11.56 -7.32
CA VAL A 128 -11.09 -11.48 -7.20
C VAL A 128 -10.42 -12.79 -7.57
N ASN A 129 -11.03 -13.94 -7.26
CA ASN A 129 -10.54 -15.26 -7.67
C ASN A 129 -10.54 -15.42 -9.20
N GLU A 130 -11.63 -15.07 -9.87
CA GLU A 130 -11.74 -15.12 -11.32
C GLU A 130 -10.67 -14.26 -12.00
N ARG A 131 -10.45 -13.04 -11.48
CA ARG A 131 -9.39 -12.16 -11.97
C ARG A 131 -8.00 -12.75 -11.75
N PHE A 132 -7.76 -13.38 -10.62
CA PHE A 132 -6.50 -14.03 -10.31
C PHE A 132 -6.22 -15.20 -11.27
N GLU A 133 -7.20 -16.09 -11.49
CA GLU A 133 -7.05 -17.22 -12.42
C GLU A 133 -6.84 -16.74 -13.86
N GLN A 134 -7.53 -15.68 -14.28
CA GLN A 134 -7.31 -15.08 -15.59
C GLN A 134 -5.87 -14.52 -15.71
N THR A 135 -5.39 -13.82 -14.68
CA THR A 135 -4.02 -13.27 -14.67
C THR A 135 -2.96 -14.38 -14.70
N LYS A 136 -3.17 -15.48 -13.99
CA LYS A 136 -2.29 -16.65 -14.02
C LYS A 136 -2.22 -17.28 -15.41
N LYS A 137 -3.36 -17.38 -16.09
CA LYS A 137 -3.47 -17.94 -17.44
C LYS A 137 -2.76 -17.06 -18.48
N ASP A 138 -3.05 -15.76 -18.44
CA ASP A 138 -2.58 -14.81 -19.45
C ASP A 138 -1.13 -14.34 -19.20
N LYS A 139 -0.64 -14.50 -17.99
CA LYS A 139 0.66 -14.00 -17.50
C LYS A 139 0.93 -12.53 -17.89
N LYS A 140 -0.11 -11.70 -17.82
CA LYS A 140 -0.02 -10.26 -18.10
C LYS A 140 -1.06 -9.45 -17.32
N LEU A 141 -0.72 -8.20 -17.08
CA LEU A 141 -1.64 -7.19 -16.55
C LEU A 141 -2.17 -6.31 -17.68
N THR A 142 -3.43 -5.92 -17.60
CA THR A 142 -4.12 -5.23 -18.69
C THR A 142 -4.55 -3.82 -18.31
N LYS A 143 -4.86 -3.01 -19.33
CA LYS A 143 -5.41 -1.64 -19.15
C LYS A 143 -6.72 -1.60 -18.36
N ASP A 144 -7.39 -2.73 -18.17
CA ASP A 144 -8.62 -2.77 -17.34
C ASP A 144 -8.33 -2.50 -15.85
N ALA A 145 -7.08 -2.68 -15.41
CA ALA A 145 -6.67 -2.22 -14.09
C ALA A 145 -6.83 -0.71 -13.93
N LEU A 146 -6.40 0.07 -14.93
CA LEU A 146 -6.52 1.54 -14.90
C LEU A 146 -7.96 2.01 -14.78
N LYS A 147 -8.91 1.38 -15.51
CA LYS A 147 -10.34 1.73 -15.46
C LYS A 147 -10.95 1.51 -14.06
N ARG A 148 -10.44 0.51 -13.32
CA ARG A 148 -10.87 0.28 -11.94
C ARG A 148 -10.21 1.24 -10.95
N TRP A 149 -8.97 1.67 -11.24
CA TRP A 149 -8.15 2.42 -10.32
C TRP A 149 -8.31 3.94 -10.42
N PHE A 150 -8.72 4.44 -11.59
CA PHE A 150 -8.89 5.87 -11.87
C PHE A 150 -10.25 6.17 -12.51
N ASN A 151 -10.73 7.38 -12.36
CA ASN A 151 -11.84 7.88 -13.12
C ASN A 151 -11.47 8.07 -14.60
N LYS A 152 -12.47 7.93 -15.47
CA LYS A 152 -12.27 8.08 -16.92
C LYS A 152 -11.65 9.43 -17.28
N ASP A 153 -12.22 10.51 -16.72
CA ASP A 153 -11.74 11.86 -16.94
C ASP A 153 -10.29 12.06 -16.51
N PHE A 154 -9.87 11.42 -15.40
CA PHE A 154 -8.50 11.49 -14.96
C PHE A 154 -7.55 10.83 -15.95
N ILE A 155 -7.89 9.64 -16.47
CA ILE A 155 -7.10 8.92 -17.47
C ILE A 155 -6.95 9.78 -18.74
N GLU A 156 -8.04 10.36 -19.23
CA GLU A 156 -8.05 11.17 -20.46
C GLU A 156 -7.23 12.46 -20.31
N LYS A 157 -7.30 13.12 -19.15
CA LYS A 157 -6.54 14.35 -18.86
C LYS A 157 -5.07 14.12 -18.50
N ASN A 158 -4.70 12.88 -18.09
CA ASN A 158 -3.36 12.56 -17.59
C ASN A 158 -2.77 11.32 -18.29
N PRO A 159 -2.62 11.32 -19.63
CA PRO A 159 -2.14 10.14 -20.37
C PRO A 159 -0.73 9.71 -19.93
N LEU A 160 0.16 10.64 -19.59
CA LEU A 160 1.52 10.34 -19.15
C LEU A 160 1.54 9.55 -17.83
N ILE A 161 0.62 9.83 -16.90
CA ILE A 161 0.47 9.08 -15.65
C ILE A 161 -0.03 7.68 -15.96
N SER A 162 -1.04 7.55 -16.81
CA SER A 162 -1.59 6.28 -17.25
C SER A 162 -0.53 5.40 -17.91
N ASP A 163 0.27 5.97 -18.82
CA ASP A 163 1.37 5.26 -19.48
C ASP A 163 2.46 4.85 -18.50
N LYS A 164 2.78 5.71 -17.53
CA LYS A 164 3.74 5.38 -16.46
C LYS A 164 3.27 4.18 -15.64
N ILE A 165 2.00 4.18 -15.19
CA ILE A 165 1.45 3.06 -14.43
C ILE A 165 1.42 1.79 -15.28
N MET A 166 1.05 1.88 -16.58
CA MET A 166 1.08 0.71 -17.47
C MET A 166 2.49 0.13 -17.62
N LYS A 167 3.52 0.98 -17.78
CA LYS A 167 4.91 0.52 -17.83
C LYS A 167 5.34 -0.21 -16.54
N ILE A 168 4.91 0.28 -15.37
CA ILE A 168 5.16 -0.42 -14.10
C ILE A 168 4.51 -1.80 -14.11
N LEU A 169 3.24 -1.89 -14.53
CA LEU A 169 2.51 -3.15 -14.61
C LEU A 169 3.15 -4.15 -15.59
N GLU A 170 3.58 -3.69 -16.76
CA GLU A 170 4.21 -4.50 -17.81
C GLU A 170 5.60 -5.00 -17.42
N ASN A 171 6.32 -4.27 -16.58
CA ASN A 171 7.68 -4.63 -16.13
C ASN A 171 7.72 -5.62 -14.96
N ASN A 172 6.57 -6.07 -14.45
CA ASN A 172 6.54 -7.06 -13.38
C ASN A 172 7.13 -8.41 -13.81
N ASN A 173 7.94 -9.00 -12.93
CA ASN A 173 8.21 -10.44 -13.01
C ASN A 173 6.90 -11.19 -12.67
N MET A 174 6.26 -11.79 -13.66
CA MET A 174 4.92 -12.36 -13.48
C MET A 174 4.87 -13.54 -12.51
N ASP A 175 5.94 -14.31 -12.36
CA ASP A 175 5.96 -15.43 -11.41
C ASP A 175 6.02 -14.88 -9.96
N ASN A 176 6.80 -13.84 -9.70
CA ASN A 176 6.81 -13.15 -8.41
C ASN A 176 5.49 -12.41 -8.14
N PHE A 177 4.97 -11.70 -9.16
CA PHE A 177 3.67 -11.03 -9.06
C PHE A 177 2.56 -12.01 -8.65
N ILE A 178 2.47 -13.18 -9.30
CA ILE A 178 1.44 -14.20 -9.01
C ILE A 178 1.58 -14.71 -7.57
N LYS A 179 2.80 -14.93 -7.07
CA LYS A 179 3.03 -15.34 -5.67
C LYS A 179 2.49 -14.30 -4.70
N VAL A 180 2.83 -13.01 -4.90
CA VAL A 180 2.39 -11.92 -4.03
C VAL A 180 0.90 -11.66 -4.17
N TYR A 181 0.36 -11.69 -5.40
CA TYR A 181 -1.07 -11.53 -5.62
C TYR A 181 -1.89 -12.66 -5.00
N SER A 182 -1.36 -13.88 -4.96
CA SER A 182 -1.98 -15.01 -4.26
C SER A 182 -2.19 -14.73 -2.77
N LEU A 183 -1.27 -14.06 -2.09
CA LEU A 183 -1.46 -13.66 -0.70
C LEU A 183 -2.64 -12.70 -0.53
N PHE A 184 -2.75 -11.71 -1.42
CA PHE A 184 -3.86 -10.76 -1.40
C PHE A 184 -5.21 -11.43 -1.66
N VAL A 185 -5.26 -12.35 -2.63
CA VAL A 185 -6.49 -13.07 -3.03
C VAL A 185 -6.96 -13.98 -1.91
N ASN A 186 -6.04 -14.72 -1.27
CA ASN A 186 -6.35 -15.69 -0.21
C ASN A 186 -6.32 -15.09 1.20
N HIS A 187 -6.17 -13.77 1.31
CA HIS A 187 -6.13 -13.10 2.61
C HIS A 187 -7.44 -13.33 3.38
N LYS A 188 -7.29 -13.62 4.67
CA LYS A 188 -8.40 -13.73 5.64
C LYS A 188 -8.12 -12.76 6.78
N ASP A 189 -9.13 -12.02 7.18
CA ASP A 189 -9.04 -11.01 8.25
C ASP A 189 -9.01 -11.68 9.63
N ASN A 190 -7.89 -12.33 9.94
CA ASN A 190 -7.66 -13.05 11.19
C ASN A 190 -6.53 -12.43 12.04
N GLU A 191 -6.15 -11.21 11.74
CA GLU A 191 -5.18 -10.47 12.53
C GLU A 191 -5.71 -10.15 13.92
N LYS A 192 -4.80 -10.09 14.87
CA LYS A 192 -5.10 -9.68 16.26
C LYS A 192 -5.21 -8.15 16.34
N PHE A 193 -6.32 -7.59 15.85
CA PHE A 193 -6.56 -6.15 15.82
C PHE A 193 -6.46 -5.48 17.20
N GLU A 194 -6.71 -6.23 18.27
CA GLU A 194 -6.53 -5.77 19.65
C GLU A 194 -5.07 -5.40 19.99
N ASN A 195 -4.11 -5.88 19.21
CA ASN A 195 -2.70 -5.51 19.35
C ASN A 195 -2.37 -4.17 18.67
N ILE A 196 -3.27 -3.63 17.84
CA ILE A 196 -3.07 -2.34 17.17
C ILE A 196 -3.59 -1.24 18.11
N ASN A 197 -2.71 -0.74 18.98
CA ASN A 197 -3.05 0.27 19.97
C ASN A 197 -2.59 1.68 19.60
N ILE A 198 -2.14 1.89 18.38
CA ILE A 198 -1.66 3.16 17.84
C ILE A 198 -2.77 3.91 17.12
N LYS A 199 -2.62 5.23 17.01
CA LYS A 199 -3.55 6.04 16.22
C LYS A 199 -3.53 5.59 14.77
N THR A 200 -4.72 5.26 14.24
CA THR A 200 -4.88 4.65 12.91
C THR A 200 -5.87 5.46 12.05
N LEU A 201 -5.46 5.80 10.83
CA LEU A 201 -6.32 6.36 9.81
C LEU A 201 -6.66 5.25 8.79
N VAL A 202 -7.95 4.96 8.63
CA VAL A 202 -8.44 4.06 7.57
C VAL A 202 -9.02 4.94 6.45
N MET A 203 -8.47 4.82 5.25
CA MET A 203 -8.81 5.75 4.16
C MET A 203 -9.05 5.00 2.85
N THR A 204 -10.06 5.42 2.08
CA THR A 204 -10.29 4.92 0.73
C THR A 204 -10.96 5.98 -0.15
N GLY A 205 -10.92 5.78 -1.47
CA GLY A 205 -11.68 6.60 -2.41
C GLY A 205 -13.18 6.26 -2.37
N GLU A 206 -14.04 7.26 -2.52
CA GLU A 206 -15.50 7.11 -2.55
C GLU A 206 -15.95 6.13 -3.64
N GLY A 207 -15.28 6.13 -4.80
CA GLY A 207 -15.54 5.26 -5.94
C GLY A 207 -14.70 3.98 -5.99
N ASP A 208 -14.02 3.60 -4.91
CA ASP A 208 -13.26 2.34 -4.89
C ASP A 208 -14.20 1.14 -4.74
N ILE A 209 -14.27 0.32 -5.80
CA ILE A 209 -15.11 -0.89 -5.84
C ILE A 209 -14.40 -2.15 -5.33
N GLY A 210 -13.10 -2.06 -5.07
CA GLY A 210 -12.28 -3.20 -4.62
C GLY A 210 -11.98 -3.17 -3.13
N SER A 211 -11.86 -1.95 -2.57
CA SER A 211 -11.67 -1.67 -1.14
C SER A 211 -12.65 -0.57 -0.76
N THR A 212 -13.91 -0.96 -0.59
CA THR A 212 -15.04 -0.04 -0.52
C THR A 212 -15.02 0.84 0.73
N PRO A 213 -15.75 2.00 0.73
CA PRO A 213 -16.00 2.77 1.94
C PRO A 213 -16.55 1.93 3.09
N GLU A 214 -17.46 1.00 2.81
CA GLU A 214 -18.03 0.09 3.82
C GLU A 214 -16.96 -0.82 4.44
N MET A 215 -16.02 -1.34 3.64
CA MET A 215 -14.89 -2.11 4.16
C MET A 215 -14.02 -1.27 5.10
N SER A 216 -13.81 0.00 4.77
CA SER A 216 -13.05 0.93 5.61
C SER A 216 -13.75 1.20 6.94
N ASP A 217 -15.05 1.43 6.94
CA ASP A 217 -15.87 1.60 8.14
C ASP A 217 -15.86 0.34 9.03
N ASN A 218 -15.98 -0.83 8.41
CA ASN A 218 -15.97 -2.11 9.13
C ASN A 218 -14.58 -2.44 9.72
N LEU A 219 -13.50 -2.13 8.99
CA LEU A 219 -12.13 -2.29 9.50
C LEU A 219 -11.86 -1.34 10.67
N SER A 220 -12.28 -0.09 10.56
CA SER A 220 -12.11 0.90 11.64
C SER A 220 -12.77 0.46 12.95
N LYS A 221 -13.95 -0.14 12.90
CA LYS A 221 -14.62 -0.69 14.08
C LYS A 221 -13.83 -1.80 14.82
N LYS A 222 -12.83 -2.40 14.16
CA LYS A 222 -11.95 -3.42 14.75
C LYS A 222 -10.71 -2.84 15.43
N ILE A 223 -10.33 -1.62 15.09
CA ILE A 223 -9.12 -0.95 15.59
C ILE A 223 -9.52 0.16 16.57
N LYS A 224 -9.13 0.01 17.83
CA LYS A 224 -9.63 0.84 18.94
C LYS A 224 -9.44 2.36 18.75
N ASN A 225 -8.29 2.78 18.23
CA ASN A 225 -7.91 4.19 18.07
C ASN A 225 -7.89 4.57 16.59
N SER A 226 -8.99 4.30 15.88
CA SER A 226 -9.05 4.57 14.45
C SER A 226 -10.10 5.61 14.09
N GLU A 227 -9.85 6.28 12.98
CA GLU A 227 -10.77 7.18 12.29
C GLU A 227 -10.86 6.81 10.81
N VAL A 228 -12.00 7.11 10.18
CA VAL A 228 -12.23 6.85 8.76
C VAL A 228 -12.21 8.16 7.98
N LYS A 229 -11.56 8.13 6.83
CA LYS A 229 -11.58 9.23 5.85
C LYS A 229 -11.92 8.69 4.46
N ILE A 230 -13.06 9.09 3.92
CA ILE A 230 -13.43 8.80 2.52
C ILE A 230 -12.98 9.98 1.67
N ILE A 231 -12.21 9.69 0.62
CA ILE A 231 -11.71 10.68 -0.33
C ILE A 231 -12.76 10.88 -1.43
N PRO A 232 -13.37 12.07 -1.52
CA PRO A 232 -14.40 12.35 -2.51
C PRO A 232 -13.87 12.12 -3.94
N VAL A 233 -14.72 11.62 -4.83
CA VAL A 233 -14.42 11.37 -6.25
C VAL A 233 -13.33 10.30 -6.48
N GLY A 234 -12.43 10.05 -5.53
CA GLY A 234 -11.30 9.14 -5.68
C GLY A 234 -11.73 7.69 -5.90
N LYS A 235 -10.98 6.98 -6.75
CA LYS A 235 -11.05 5.52 -6.89
C LYS A 235 -9.89 4.84 -6.14
N HIS A 236 -9.50 3.65 -6.59
CA HIS A 236 -8.49 2.84 -5.88
C HIS A 236 -7.12 3.54 -5.78
N LEU A 237 -6.61 4.15 -6.87
CA LEU A 237 -5.37 4.94 -6.84
C LEU A 237 -5.60 6.42 -6.48
N CYS A 238 -6.46 6.68 -5.49
CA CYS A 238 -6.74 8.04 -5.00
C CYS A 238 -5.48 8.75 -4.48
N SER A 239 -4.42 8.02 -4.08
CA SER A 239 -3.12 8.62 -3.75
C SER A 239 -2.46 9.38 -4.89
N ILE A 240 -2.84 9.07 -6.14
CA ILE A 240 -2.39 9.78 -7.34
C ILE A 240 -3.49 10.73 -7.82
N GLU A 241 -4.71 10.21 -8.01
CA GLU A 241 -5.84 10.95 -8.57
C GLU A 241 -6.28 12.12 -7.68
N CYS A 242 -6.30 11.92 -6.37
CA CYS A 242 -6.71 12.89 -5.36
C CYS A 242 -5.55 13.17 -4.38
N SER A 243 -4.32 13.30 -4.91
CA SER A 243 -3.11 13.38 -4.09
C SER A 243 -3.14 14.50 -3.05
N TYR A 244 -3.75 15.65 -3.38
CA TYR A 244 -3.90 16.76 -2.43
C TYR A 244 -4.69 16.36 -1.18
N ASP A 245 -5.87 15.75 -1.34
CA ASP A 245 -6.73 15.37 -0.21
C ASP A 245 -6.13 14.21 0.60
N VAL A 246 -5.49 13.26 -0.09
CA VAL A 246 -4.77 12.16 0.54
C VAL A 246 -3.60 12.68 1.37
N ASN A 247 -2.75 13.55 0.79
CA ASN A 247 -1.60 14.14 1.48
C ASN A 247 -2.03 14.97 2.68
N LYS A 248 -3.07 15.80 2.51
CA LYS A 248 -3.65 16.59 3.61
C LYS A 248 -4.13 15.69 4.74
N SER A 249 -4.88 14.64 4.44
CA SER A 249 -5.42 13.72 5.45
C SER A 249 -4.29 12.99 6.20
N ILE A 250 -3.22 12.58 5.52
CA ILE A 250 -2.04 11.98 6.16
C ILE A 250 -1.32 13.01 7.03
N LYS A 251 -1.12 14.26 6.56
CA LYS A 251 -0.49 15.33 7.35
C LYS A 251 -1.28 15.59 8.65
N ASP A 252 -2.58 15.78 8.54
CA ASP A 252 -3.46 16.03 9.70
C ASP A 252 -3.39 14.84 10.68
N HIS A 253 -3.35 13.61 10.20
CA HIS A 253 -3.26 12.40 11.01
C HIS A 253 -1.93 12.30 11.78
N ILE A 254 -0.78 12.47 11.11
CA ILE A 254 0.54 12.35 11.73
C ILE A 254 0.84 13.49 12.73
N GLN A 255 0.33 14.70 12.47
CA GLN A 255 0.47 15.83 13.39
C GLN A 255 -0.26 15.63 14.72
N ASN A 256 -1.35 14.88 14.69
CA ASN A 256 -2.18 14.57 15.84
C ASN A 256 -1.84 13.23 16.52
N ALA A 257 -0.77 12.53 16.10
CA ALA A 257 -0.42 11.20 16.57
C ALA A 257 0.58 11.18 17.75
#